data_9511cf50bbbf5d6b97d8e37e049fdc73
#
_entry.id   9511cf50bbbf5d6b97d8e37e049fdc73
#
_cell.length_a   1.000
_cell.length_b   1.000
_cell.length_c   1.000
_cell.angle_alpha   90.00
_cell.angle_beta   90.00
_cell.angle_gamma   90.00
#
_symmetry.space_group_name_H-M   'P 1'
#
loop_
_entity.id
_entity.type
_entity.pdbx_description
1 polymer ?
#
loop_
_entity_poly.entity_id
_entity_poly.type
_entity_poly.pdbx_seq_one_letter_code
_entity_poly.pdbx_strand_id
1 'polypeptide(L)'
;MGYWAIFLVAVALAFDAFAVALAAGLNQRISTGRQTARLAFHFGLFQAMMNFCGWAAGLTFRHFIESVAHWLAFGMLLLVGLNMIVNALKDRTEEKVCIDPSKGINLVMLSVATSLDALAVGLSFSILKIAILTPALIIGLVACLLTIVGVHVGRLAGAYTKLGMEAEIVGGCVLIGIGVNILRSHGVF
;
A
#
# COMPACT_ATOMS: atom_id res chain seq x y z
N MET A 1 20.96 12.84 3.55
CA MET A 1 19.62 13.33 3.18
C MET A 1 19.07 14.22 4.28
N GLY A 2 18.47 15.38 3.94
CA GLY A 2 17.83 16.22 4.95
C GLY A 2 16.55 15.59 5.47
N TYR A 3 16.17 15.87 6.71
CA TYR A 3 14.94 15.34 7.33
C TYR A 3 13.68 15.63 6.50
N TRP A 4 13.64 16.77 5.80
CA TRP A 4 12.54 17.13 4.90
C TRP A 4 12.38 16.18 3.72
N ALA A 5 13.48 15.72 3.13
CA ALA A 5 13.43 14.76 2.03
C ALA A 5 12.91 13.39 2.51
N ILE A 6 13.33 12.95 3.70
CA ILE A 6 12.83 11.71 4.31
C ILE A 6 11.33 11.84 4.61
N PHE A 7 10.89 12.98 5.12
CA PHE A 7 9.47 13.23 5.40
C PHE A 7 8.62 13.21 4.12
N LEU A 8 9.08 13.84 3.03
CA LEU A 8 8.38 13.82 1.74
C LEU A 8 8.28 12.39 1.18
N VAL A 9 9.36 11.62 1.26
CA VAL A 9 9.33 10.20 0.88
C VAL A 9 8.36 9.41 1.75
N ALA A 10 8.35 9.65 3.05
CA ALA A 10 7.44 8.98 3.97
C ALA A 10 5.96 9.27 3.66
N VAL A 11 5.63 10.53 3.33
CA VAL A 11 4.28 10.91 2.91
C VAL A 11 3.92 10.24 1.59
N ALA A 12 4.83 10.26 0.61
CA ALA A 12 4.59 9.61 -0.69
C ALA A 12 4.33 8.11 -0.55
N LEU A 13 5.13 7.39 0.25
CA LEU A 13 4.93 5.97 0.51
C LEU A 13 3.65 5.67 1.28
N ALA A 14 3.22 6.55 2.16
CA ALA A 14 2.05 6.30 2.98
C ALA A 14 0.72 6.58 2.25
N PHE A 15 0.76 7.07 1.00
CA PHE A 15 -0.45 7.32 0.22
C PHE A 15 -1.20 6.04 -0.16
N ASP A 16 -0.53 4.92 -0.38
CA ASP A 16 -1.15 3.62 -0.65
C ASP A 16 -1.89 3.09 0.59
N ALA A 17 -1.26 3.16 1.76
CA ALA A 17 -1.89 2.84 3.03
C ALA A 17 -3.09 3.77 3.31
N PHE A 18 -2.97 5.06 3.01
CA PHE A 18 -4.08 6.02 3.09
C PHE A 18 -5.22 5.64 2.15
N ALA A 19 -4.95 5.31 0.88
CA ALA A 19 -5.97 4.97 -0.11
C ALA A 19 -6.74 3.71 0.30
N VAL A 20 -6.05 2.67 0.77
CA VAL A 20 -6.68 1.45 1.27
C VAL A 20 -7.50 1.71 2.54
N ALA A 21 -6.98 2.52 3.45
CA ALA A 21 -7.68 2.92 4.67
C ALA A 21 -8.93 3.75 4.37
N LEU A 22 -8.84 4.66 3.39
CA LEU A 22 -9.96 5.44 2.88
C LEU A 22 -11.06 4.53 2.33
N ALA A 23 -10.70 3.56 1.46
CA ALA A 23 -11.62 2.60 0.88
C ALA A 23 -12.29 1.72 1.97
N ALA A 24 -11.53 1.29 2.97
CA ALA A 24 -12.07 0.53 4.10
C ALA A 24 -13.04 1.36 4.96
N GLY A 25 -12.78 2.66 5.11
CA GLY A 25 -13.67 3.60 5.78
C GLY A 25 -14.95 3.87 4.98
N LEU A 26 -14.82 4.14 3.67
CA LEU A 26 -15.94 4.36 2.74
C LEU A 26 -16.95 3.21 2.75
N ASN A 27 -16.46 1.98 2.69
CA ASN A 27 -17.28 0.77 2.69
C ASN A 27 -17.78 0.37 4.09
N GLN A 28 -17.59 1.21 5.11
CA GLN A 28 -17.97 0.96 6.51
C GLN A 28 -17.44 -0.37 7.08
N ARG A 29 -16.40 -0.95 6.48
CA ARG A 29 -15.76 -2.19 6.93
C ARG A 29 -15.00 -2.03 8.25
N ILE A 30 -14.67 -0.79 8.58
CA ILE A 30 -14.03 -0.39 9.84
C ILE A 30 -14.95 0.60 10.54
N SER A 31 -15.63 0.16 11.61
CA SER A 31 -16.60 0.97 12.36
C SER A 31 -16.10 1.39 13.75
N THR A 32 -15.17 0.64 14.33
CA THR A 32 -14.69 0.88 15.71
C THR A 32 -13.30 1.50 15.74
N GLY A 33 -13.02 2.31 16.76
CA GLY A 33 -11.69 2.88 16.99
C GLY A 33 -10.61 1.81 17.20
N ARG A 34 -10.97 0.65 17.79
CA ARG A 34 -10.06 -0.47 17.99
C ARG A 34 -9.64 -1.12 16.66
N GLN A 35 -10.54 -1.21 15.68
CA GLN A 35 -10.23 -1.68 14.33
C GLN A 35 -9.31 -0.71 13.61
N THR A 36 -9.59 0.61 13.70
CA THR A 36 -8.73 1.66 13.14
C THR A 36 -7.33 1.61 13.73
N ALA A 37 -7.19 1.52 15.05
CA ALA A 37 -5.90 1.44 15.71
C ALA A 37 -5.12 0.19 15.30
N ARG A 38 -5.79 -0.97 15.16
CA ARG A 38 -5.15 -2.21 14.73
C ARG A 38 -4.65 -2.09 13.28
N LEU A 39 -5.47 -1.57 12.37
CA LEU A 39 -5.09 -1.37 10.96
C LEU A 39 -3.90 -0.41 10.87
N ALA A 40 -3.97 0.73 11.53
CA ALA A 40 -2.93 1.75 11.52
C ALA A 40 -1.59 1.23 12.10
N PHE A 41 -1.66 0.48 13.19
CA PHE A 41 -0.48 -0.12 13.80
C PHE A 41 0.19 -1.13 12.84
N HIS A 42 -0.59 -2.02 12.21
CA HIS A 42 -0.02 -3.01 11.31
C HIS A 42 0.53 -2.36 10.03
N PHE A 43 -0.17 -1.40 9.44
CA PHE A 43 0.33 -0.68 8.27
C PHE A 43 1.64 0.05 8.58
N GLY A 44 1.70 0.79 9.68
CA GLY A 44 2.92 1.47 10.11
C GLY A 44 4.06 0.51 10.43
N LEU A 45 3.77 -0.60 11.13
CA LEU A 45 4.76 -1.61 11.47
C LEU A 45 5.32 -2.29 10.21
N PHE A 46 4.46 -2.75 9.31
CA PHE A 46 4.91 -3.41 8.08
C PHE A 46 5.66 -2.45 7.16
N GLN A 47 5.24 -1.19 7.08
CA GLN A 47 5.93 -0.15 6.32
C GLN A 47 7.38 0.05 6.83
N ALA A 48 7.55 0.18 8.15
CA ALA A 48 8.88 0.30 8.77
C ALA A 48 9.72 -0.98 8.59
N MET A 49 9.10 -2.14 8.80
CA MET A 49 9.76 -3.44 8.73
C MET A 49 10.20 -3.78 7.31
N MET A 50 9.34 -3.55 6.29
CA MET A 50 9.68 -3.77 4.88
C MET A 50 10.79 -2.82 4.41
N ASN A 51 10.77 -1.57 4.88
CA ASN A 51 11.84 -0.62 4.60
C ASN A 51 13.18 -1.12 5.17
N PHE A 52 13.18 -1.65 6.40
CA PHE A 52 14.36 -2.25 7.01
C PHE A 52 14.81 -3.51 6.27
N CYS A 53 13.88 -4.40 5.89
CA CYS A 53 14.18 -5.60 5.11
C CYS A 53 14.79 -5.26 3.74
N GLY A 54 14.24 -4.26 3.04
CA GLY A 54 14.78 -3.77 1.78
C GLY A 54 16.20 -3.24 1.92
N TRP A 55 16.47 -2.49 2.98
CA TRP A 55 17.80 -1.99 3.28
C TRP A 55 18.79 -3.12 3.57
N ALA A 56 18.41 -4.09 4.38
CA ALA A 56 19.25 -5.27 4.69
C ALA A 56 19.51 -6.12 3.44
N ALA A 57 18.48 -6.32 2.60
CA ALA A 57 18.62 -7.01 1.32
C ALA A 57 19.55 -6.27 0.35
N GLY A 58 19.50 -4.93 0.35
CA GLY A 58 20.40 -4.10 -0.46
C GLY A 58 21.87 -4.21 -0.07
N LEU A 59 22.18 -4.50 1.19
CA LEU A 59 23.54 -4.78 1.62
C LEU A 59 24.10 -6.10 1.04
N THR A 60 23.21 -7.08 0.81
CA THR A 60 23.61 -8.46 0.50
C THR A 60 23.36 -8.83 -0.98
N PHE A 61 22.25 -8.42 -1.58
CA PHE A 61 21.76 -8.92 -2.87
C PHE A 61 21.49 -7.85 -3.93
N ARG A 62 22.20 -6.74 -3.90
CA ARG A 62 21.96 -5.56 -4.75
C ARG A 62 21.71 -5.91 -6.23
N HIS A 63 22.57 -6.75 -6.83
CA HIS A 63 22.52 -7.05 -8.26
C HIS A 63 21.34 -7.96 -8.66
N PHE A 64 20.91 -8.85 -7.77
CA PHE A 64 19.80 -9.76 -8.04
C PHE A 64 18.44 -9.07 -7.95
N ILE A 65 18.28 -8.13 -7.00
CA ILE A 65 17.00 -7.44 -6.77
C ILE A 65 16.70 -6.46 -7.90
N GLU A 66 17.72 -5.76 -8.44
CA GLU A 66 17.54 -4.84 -9.56
C GLU A 66 16.97 -5.55 -10.81
N SER A 67 17.30 -6.82 -11.06
CA SER A 67 16.82 -7.58 -12.22
C SER A 67 15.38 -8.08 -12.10
N VAL A 68 14.86 -8.24 -10.87
CA VAL A 68 13.53 -8.82 -10.62
C VAL A 68 12.49 -7.77 -10.21
N ALA A 69 12.93 -6.58 -9.79
CA ALA A 69 12.07 -5.54 -9.22
C ALA A 69 10.90 -5.14 -10.13
N HIS A 70 11.13 -4.99 -11.44
CA HIS A 70 10.10 -4.61 -12.40
C HIS A 70 9.03 -5.70 -12.62
N TRP A 71 9.42 -6.97 -12.58
CA TRP A 71 8.49 -8.09 -12.64
C TRP A 71 7.62 -8.18 -11.39
N LEU A 72 8.23 -7.93 -10.23
CA LEU A 72 7.52 -7.91 -8.96
C LEU A 72 6.49 -6.77 -8.92
N ALA A 73 6.90 -5.56 -9.33
CA ALA A 73 6.03 -4.40 -9.42
C ALA A 73 4.85 -4.64 -10.37
N PHE A 74 5.11 -5.18 -11.57
CA PHE A 74 4.05 -5.52 -12.51
C PHE A 74 3.09 -6.55 -11.94
N GLY A 75 3.60 -7.67 -11.41
CA GLY A 75 2.78 -8.74 -10.86
C GLY A 75 1.84 -8.25 -9.78
N MET A 76 2.32 -7.34 -8.92
CA MET A 76 1.51 -6.76 -7.86
C MET A 76 0.44 -5.80 -8.37
N LEU A 77 0.81 -4.89 -9.26
CA LEU A 77 -0.15 -3.95 -9.87
C LEU A 77 -1.23 -4.70 -10.66
N LEU A 78 -0.85 -5.78 -11.35
CA LEU A 78 -1.78 -6.66 -12.04
C LEU A 78 -2.73 -7.34 -11.05
N LEU A 79 -2.20 -7.92 -9.97
CA LEU A 79 -2.98 -8.64 -8.97
C LEU A 79 -3.98 -7.72 -8.25
N VAL A 80 -3.53 -6.54 -7.83
CA VAL A 80 -4.39 -5.53 -7.18
C VAL A 80 -5.43 -5.00 -8.18
N GLY A 81 -5.01 -4.64 -9.38
CA GLY A 81 -5.91 -4.12 -10.42
C GLY A 81 -6.99 -5.13 -10.83
N LEU A 82 -6.61 -6.39 -11.04
CA LEU A 82 -7.58 -7.46 -11.32
C LEU A 82 -8.54 -7.68 -10.15
N ASN A 83 -8.04 -7.69 -8.91
CA ASN A 83 -8.88 -7.84 -7.73
C ASN A 83 -9.89 -6.69 -7.59
N MET A 84 -9.50 -5.45 -7.91
CA MET A 84 -10.41 -4.30 -7.94
C MET A 84 -11.51 -4.50 -8.99
N ILE A 85 -11.14 -4.87 -10.21
CA ILE A 85 -12.11 -5.09 -11.31
C ILE A 85 -13.05 -6.24 -10.98
N VAL A 86 -12.53 -7.38 -10.51
CA VAL A 86 -13.35 -8.55 -10.13
C VAL A 86 -14.33 -8.20 -9.02
N ASN A 87 -13.88 -7.44 -8.02
CA ASN A 87 -14.76 -7.01 -6.91
C ASN A 87 -15.84 -6.02 -7.37
N ALA A 88 -15.53 -5.17 -8.36
CA ALA A 88 -16.49 -4.24 -8.95
C ALA A 88 -17.56 -4.95 -9.79
N LEU A 89 -17.16 -6.02 -10.49
CA LEU A 89 -18.05 -6.80 -11.38
C LEU A 89 -18.85 -7.87 -10.64
N LYS A 90 -18.43 -8.29 -9.45
CA LYS A 90 -19.22 -9.20 -8.62
C LYS A 90 -20.51 -8.50 -8.22
N ASP A 91 -21.60 -9.02 -8.77
CA ASP A 91 -22.94 -8.52 -8.55
C ASP A 91 -23.26 -8.43 -7.05
N ARG A 92 -23.99 -7.38 -6.65
CA ARG A 92 -24.35 -7.09 -5.25
C ARG A 92 -25.34 -8.13 -4.65
N THR A 93 -25.71 -9.14 -5.39
CA THR A 93 -26.69 -10.17 -4.99
C THR A 93 -26.14 -11.28 -4.10
N GLU A 94 -24.82 -11.47 -4.05
CA GLU A 94 -24.26 -12.32 -3.01
C GLU A 94 -23.99 -11.46 -1.75
N GLU A 95 -24.50 -11.91 -0.61
CA GLU A 95 -24.15 -11.36 0.71
C GLU A 95 -22.66 -11.11 0.72
N LYS A 96 -22.27 -9.82 0.69
CA LYS A 96 -20.88 -9.43 0.87
C LYS A 96 -20.47 -10.03 2.22
N VAL A 97 -19.77 -11.15 2.18
CA VAL A 97 -19.04 -11.61 3.35
C VAL A 97 -18.20 -10.42 3.75
N CYS A 98 -18.62 -9.70 4.77
CA CYS A 98 -17.94 -8.51 5.29
C CYS A 98 -16.62 -8.98 5.89
N ILE A 99 -15.63 -9.19 5.02
CA ILE A 99 -14.28 -9.53 5.43
C ILE A 99 -13.74 -8.29 6.14
N ASP A 100 -13.62 -8.39 7.46
CA ASP A 100 -13.05 -7.32 8.29
C ASP A 100 -11.55 -7.17 7.93
N PRO A 101 -11.13 -6.06 7.27
CA PRO A 101 -9.76 -5.86 6.87
C PRO A 101 -8.82 -5.66 8.07
N SER A 102 -9.37 -5.49 9.26
CA SER A 102 -8.60 -5.29 10.50
C SER A 102 -8.30 -6.57 11.26
N LYS A 103 -8.63 -7.77 10.71
CA LYS A 103 -8.45 -9.04 11.40
C LYS A 103 -7.83 -10.15 10.53
N GLY A 104 -7.11 -11.04 11.24
CA GLY A 104 -6.60 -12.28 10.68
C GLY A 104 -5.63 -12.10 9.51
N ILE A 105 -5.65 -13.07 8.60
CA ILE A 105 -4.75 -13.13 7.45
C ILE A 105 -4.97 -11.95 6.49
N ASN A 106 -6.20 -11.43 6.38
CA ASN A 106 -6.52 -10.31 5.50
C ASN A 106 -5.78 -9.04 5.92
N LEU A 107 -5.66 -8.78 7.23
CA LEU A 107 -4.89 -7.65 7.74
C LEU A 107 -3.41 -7.78 7.37
N VAL A 108 -2.84 -8.98 7.54
CA VAL A 108 -1.43 -9.23 7.22
C VAL A 108 -1.18 -9.11 5.70
N MET A 109 -2.01 -9.76 4.88
CA MET A 109 -1.89 -9.67 3.42
C MET A 109 -1.99 -8.23 2.92
N LEU A 110 -2.94 -7.47 3.46
CA LEU A 110 -3.15 -6.08 3.10
C LEU A 110 -1.95 -5.21 3.52
N SER A 111 -1.43 -5.45 4.74
CA SER A 111 -0.24 -4.74 5.25
C SER A 111 1.01 -5.05 4.43
N VAL A 112 1.22 -6.29 4.03
CA VAL A 112 2.32 -6.67 3.14
C VAL A 112 2.15 -6.02 1.77
N ALA A 113 0.94 -6.09 1.19
CA ALA A 113 0.67 -5.51 -0.13
C ALA A 113 0.93 -4.00 -0.19
N THR A 114 0.52 -3.26 0.86
CA THR A 114 0.73 -1.80 0.94
C THR A 114 2.13 -1.38 1.36
N SER A 115 3.02 -2.32 1.71
CA SER A 115 4.37 -1.99 2.20
C SER A 115 5.48 -2.43 1.26
N LEU A 116 5.15 -2.95 0.07
CA LEU A 116 6.17 -3.46 -0.86
C LEU A 116 6.98 -2.36 -1.53
N ASP A 117 6.40 -1.21 -1.70
CA ASP A 117 7.09 0.01 -2.14
C ASP A 117 8.13 0.48 -1.10
N ALA A 118 7.82 0.32 0.19
CA ALA A 118 8.76 0.60 1.27
C ALA A 118 10.00 -0.31 1.21
N LEU A 119 9.86 -1.55 0.75
CA LEU A 119 10.98 -2.45 0.51
C LEU A 119 11.92 -1.89 -0.58
N ALA A 120 11.37 -1.39 -1.69
CA ALA A 120 12.16 -0.79 -2.78
C ALA A 120 12.87 0.49 -2.32
N VAL A 121 12.23 1.31 -1.49
CA VAL A 121 12.84 2.52 -0.93
C VAL A 121 13.93 2.18 0.08
N GLY A 122 13.72 1.15 0.91
CA GLY A 122 14.75 0.63 1.81
C GLY A 122 16.00 0.17 1.07
N LEU A 123 15.81 -0.57 -0.03
CA LEU A 123 16.89 -0.94 -0.95
C LEU A 123 17.65 0.29 -1.47
N SER A 124 16.92 1.31 -1.90
CA SER A 124 17.50 2.57 -2.38
C SER A 124 18.32 3.28 -1.29
N PHE A 125 17.85 3.27 -0.03
CA PHE A 125 18.60 3.82 1.09
C PHE A 125 19.88 3.05 1.38
N SER A 126 19.89 1.73 1.19
CA SER A 126 21.10 0.91 1.28
C SER A 126 22.14 1.31 0.22
N ILE A 127 21.70 1.49 -1.02
CA ILE A 127 22.56 1.93 -2.14
C ILE A 127 23.16 3.29 -1.86
N LEU A 128 22.38 4.21 -1.32
CA LEU A 128 22.79 5.57 -0.96
C LEU A 128 23.58 5.64 0.36
N LYS A 129 23.84 4.50 1.02
CA LYS A 129 24.53 4.40 2.32
C LYS A 129 23.87 5.24 3.44
N ILE A 130 22.55 5.34 3.40
CA ILE A 130 21.78 6.07 4.42
C ILE A 130 21.49 5.12 5.57
N ALA A 131 21.68 5.59 6.81
CA ALA A 131 21.32 4.84 8.01
C ALA A 131 19.79 4.66 8.07
N ILE A 132 19.32 3.41 8.12
CA ILE A 132 17.91 3.05 7.94
C ILE A 132 17.01 3.41 9.12
N LEU A 133 17.54 3.44 10.33
CA LEU A 133 16.72 3.49 11.55
C LEU A 133 15.79 4.71 11.58
N THR A 134 16.33 5.90 11.32
CA THR A 134 15.55 7.14 11.33
C THR A 134 14.51 7.19 10.21
N PRO A 135 14.85 6.91 8.92
CA PRO A 135 13.86 6.84 7.85
C PRO A 135 12.75 5.82 8.12
N ALA A 136 13.09 4.60 8.55
CA ALA A 136 12.10 3.55 8.80
C ALA A 136 11.09 3.94 9.88
N LEU A 137 11.54 4.57 10.96
CA LEU A 137 10.66 5.06 12.02
C LEU A 137 9.74 6.18 11.52
N ILE A 138 10.26 7.15 10.78
CA ILE A 138 9.47 8.25 10.22
C ILE A 138 8.42 7.70 9.26
N ILE A 139 8.81 6.80 8.34
CA ILE A 139 7.91 6.18 7.36
C ILE A 139 6.80 5.41 8.07
N GLY A 140 7.13 4.58 9.06
CA GLY A 140 6.13 3.83 9.83
C GLY A 140 5.16 4.73 10.59
N LEU A 141 5.63 5.80 11.23
CA LEU A 141 4.79 6.76 11.93
C LEU A 141 3.86 7.52 10.99
N VAL A 142 4.37 7.99 9.85
CA VAL A 142 3.58 8.71 8.84
C VAL A 142 2.51 7.79 8.25
N ALA A 143 2.84 6.54 7.95
CA ALA A 143 1.89 5.55 7.46
C ALA A 143 0.78 5.26 8.49
N CYS A 144 1.14 5.13 9.76
CA CYS A 144 0.17 4.97 10.86
C CYS A 144 -0.80 6.17 10.93
N LEU A 145 -0.27 7.40 10.91
CA LEU A 145 -1.08 8.62 10.97
C LEU A 145 -1.99 8.75 9.75
N LEU A 146 -1.46 8.56 8.54
CA LEU A 146 -2.25 8.65 7.30
C LEU A 146 -3.31 7.54 7.22
N THR A 147 -3.06 6.36 7.75
CA THR A 147 -4.07 5.30 7.87
C THR A 147 -5.23 5.73 8.76
N ILE A 148 -4.96 6.35 9.92
CA ILE A 148 -6.01 6.86 10.81
C ILE A 148 -6.83 7.93 10.10
N VAL A 149 -6.16 8.88 9.44
CA VAL A 149 -6.83 9.95 8.68
C VAL A 149 -7.67 9.36 7.55
N GLY A 150 -7.12 8.40 6.78
CA GLY A 150 -7.81 7.73 5.68
C GLY A 150 -9.11 7.06 6.11
N VAL A 151 -9.08 6.29 7.20
CA VAL A 151 -10.30 5.66 7.76
C VAL A 151 -11.33 6.71 8.16
N HIS A 152 -10.93 7.80 8.84
CA HIS A 152 -11.88 8.83 9.28
C HIS A 152 -12.49 9.58 8.11
N VAL A 153 -11.68 10.00 7.15
CA VAL A 153 -12.15 10.67 5.92
C VAL A 153 -13.06 9.73 5.12
N GLY A 154 -12.67 8.45 5.01
CA GLY A 154 -13.49 7.45 4.33
C GLY A 154 -14.85 7.25 4.98
N ARG A 155 -14.94 7.20 6.29
CA ARG A 155 -16.22 7.10 7.01
C ARG A 155 -17.11 8.33 6.78
N LEU A 156 -16.54 9.51 6.81
CA LEU A 156 -17.29 10.75 6.57
C LEU A 156 -17.79 10.79 5.12
N ALA A 157 -16.95 10.46 4.15
CA ALA A 157 -17.31 10.44 2.74
C ALA A 157 -18.31 9.31 2.41
N GLY A 158 -18.20 8.13 3.01
CA GLY A 158 -19.10 7.00 2.81
C GLY A 158 -20.54 7.26 3.25
N ALA A 159 -20.74 8.24 4.13
CA ALA A 159 -22.07 8.72 4.51
C ALA A 159 -22.78 9.51 3.37
N TYR A 160 -22.03 10.01 2.40
CA TYR A 160 -22.51 10.93 1.35
C TYR A 160 -22.47 10.42 -0.08
N THR A 161 -21.82 9.27 -0.40
CA THR A 161 -21.59 8.86 -1.79
C THR A 161 -21.95 7.42 -2.10
N LYS A 162 -22.68 7.24 -3.24
CA LYS A 162 -22.95 5.94 -3.90
C LYS A 162 -21.88 5.59 -4.96
N LEU A 163 -20.74 6.26 -5.00
CA LEU A 163 -19.73 6.22 -6.08
C LEU A 163 -18.73 5.06 -5.96
N GLY A 164 -19.18 3.81 -5.71
CA GLY A 164 -18.25 2.70 -5.46
C GLY A 164 -17.71 1.99 -6.70
N MET A 165 -18.57 1.57 -7.63
CA MET A 165 -18.22 0.61 -8.67
C MET A 165 -17.39 1.23 -9.83
N GLU A 166 -17.78 2.42 -10.29
CA GLU A 166 -17.10 3.08 -11.41
C GLU A 166 -15.66 3.48 -11.03
N ALA A 167 -15.46 3.96 -9.79
CA ALA A 167 -14.14 4.30 -9.29
C ALA A 167 -13.23 3.07 -9.11
N GLU A 168 -13.78 1.92 -8.71
CA GLU A 168 -13.02 0.66 -8.59
C GLU A 168 -12.57 0.13 -9.96
N ILE A 169 -13.43 0.19 -10.98
CA ILE A 169 -13.08 -0.25 -12.34
C ILE A 169 -12.01 0.66 -12.94
N VAL A 170 -12.22 1.98 -12.88
CA VAL A 170 -11.26 2.95 -13.40
C VAL A 170 -9.90 2.82 -12.69
N GLY A 171 -9.89 2.72 -11.35
CA GLY A 171 -8.67 2.52 -10.57
C GLY A 171 -7.94 1.24 -10.94
N GLY A 172 -8.65 0.13 -11.08
CA GLY A 172 -8.08 -1.16 -11.51
C GLY A 172 -7.44 -1.09 -12.90
N CYS A 173 -8.13 -0.46 -13.87
CA CYS A 173 -7.59 -0.27 -15.21
C CYS A 173 -6.33 0.61 -15.22
N VAL A 174 -6.31 1.68 -14.44
CA VAL A 174 -5.16 2.57 -14.31
C VAL A 174 -3.95 1.82 -13.73
N LEU A 175 -4.16 1.02 -12.68
CA LEU A 175 -3.08 0.24 -12.06
C LEU A 175 -2.47 -0.78 -13.03
N ILE A 176 -3.32 -1.49 -13.80
CA ILE A 176 -2.85 -2.42 -14.83
C ILE A 176 -2.08 -1.66 -15.92
N GLY A 177 -2.60 -0.50 -16.36
CA GLY A 177 -1.92 0.35 -17.35
C GLY A 177 -0.54 0.82 -16.88
N ILE A 178 -0.41 1.22 -15.63
CA ILE A 178 0.88 1.58 -15.02
C ILE A 178 1.82 0.38 -14.99
N GLY A 179 1.33 -0.80 -14.58
CA GLY A 179 2.12 -2.03 -14.56
C GLY A 179 2.68 -2.40 -15.94
N VAL A 180 1.86 -2.33 -16.99
CA VAL A 180 2.29 -2.56 -18.38
C VAL A 180 3.32 -1.52 -18.82
N ASN A 181 3.12 -0.25 -18.46
CA ASN A 181 4.07 0.81 -18.79
C ASN A 181 5.45 0.61 -18.12
N ILE A 182 5.47 0.10 -16.89
CA ILE A 182 6.72 -0.25 -16.20
C ILE A 182 7.46 -1.34 -16.97
N LEU A 183 6.80 -2.41 -17.42
CA LEU A 183 7.43 -3.46 -18.21
C LEU A 183 7.98 -2.91 -19.54
N ARG A 184 7.21 -2.05 -20.21
CA ARG A 184 7.62 -1.43 -21.48
C ARG A 184 8.85 -0.54 -21.31
N SER A 185 8.90 0.26 -20.23
CA SER A 185 10.04 1.15 -19.96
C SER A 185 11.34 0.41 -19.64
N HIS A 186 11.25 -0.86 -19.21
CA HIS A 186 12.41 -1.71 -18.93
C HIS A 186 12.77 -2.65 -20.11
N GLY A 187 12.18 -2.43 -21.29
CA GLY A 187 12.60 -3.13 -22.52
C GLY A 187 12.22 -4.62 -22.57
N VAL A 188 11.14 -5.01 -21.86
CA VAL A 188 10.64 -6.41 -21.87
C VAL A 188 9.78 -6.66 -23.11
N PHE A 189 9.27 -5.60 -23.76
CA PHE A 189 8.55 -5.62 -25.06
C PHE A 189 9.08 -4.53 -25.98
#